data_cae394f1fbc6a7046438886b51d06861
#
_entry.id   cae394f1fbc6a7046438886b51d06861
#
_cell.length_a   1.000
_cell.length_b   1.000
_cell.length_c   1.000
_cell.angle_alpha   90.00
_cell.angle_beta   90.00
_cell.angle_gamma   90.00
#
_symmetry.space_group_name_H-M   'P 1'
#
loop_
_entity.id
_entity.type
_entity.pdbx_description
1 polymer ?
#
loop_
_entity_poly.entity_id
_entity_poly.type
_entity_poly.pdbx_seq_one_letter_code
_entity_poly.pdbx_strand_id
1 'polypeptide(L)'
;MHSSATPDGRQDVDDARATVAIVLSAAGAALGGLLFGFDTAVISGATQALQERFALTDASLGFTVASALIGTVLGSLVTGAPADRYGRKAIMLSVAIAYVVSALGTGLAQSWPMLVGFRFLGGLAIGAASVVTPIYIAEVSPAKFRGRLVAMNQLNIVLGILIAFLSNYMIAQVLPPETAWRWMFGIVALPSTLFLAVTFFLPESPRWLAIHDNRAKAAAVMNRLGFLDPEGELVKIEAAERRDAGLADTRLFQPAHRFPVACAIAIALFNQLSGINALLYYAPRIFELAGAGVDSALLQSIAVGGTNLVFTVAALFFIDRFGRRPLLILGSVICAVALLLVGWQLERAVPNGTLILGGMLAFIAAFAISQGAVIWVFISEVFPSAVRGKGQALGSTTHWVAAAAITWLFPIVASAVGGWVFAFFGAMMLLQLVWTLRVMPETNGVSLEDMNLGPKVA
;
A
#
# COMPACT_ATOMS: atom_id res chain seq x y z
N MET A 1 -13.84 -58.42 -18.06
CA MET A 1 -12.69 -58.00 -17.25
C MET A 1 -12.21 -56.69 -17.83
N HIS A 2 -12.68 -55.56 -17.33
CA HIS A 2 -12.19 -54.23 -17.67
C HIS A 2 -11.22 -53.79 -16.55
N SER A 3 -9.95 -53.67 -16.91
CA SER A 3 -8.91 -53.10 -16.05
C SER A 3 -9.12 -51.58 -15.98
N SER A 4 -9.56 -51.07 -14.83
CA SER A 4 -9.51 -49.66 -14.52
C SER A 4 -8.10 -49.29 -14.11
N ALA A 5 -7.34 -48.68 -15.03
CA ALA A 5 -6.10 -48.02 -14.71
C ALA A 5 -6.41 -46.71 -13.98
N THR A 6 -5.88 -46.56 -12.78
CA THR A 6 -5.93 -45.38 -11.96
C THR A 6 -5.03 -44.27 -12.52
N PRO A 7 -5.54 -43.04 -12.78
CA PRO A 7 -4.75 -41.91 -13.23
C PRO A 7 -4.23 -41.01 -12.09
N ASP A 8 -4.24 -41.46 -10.83
CA ASP A 8 -4.27 -40.55 -9.68
C ASP A 8 -2.93 -39.91 -9.31
N GLY A 9 -1.80 -40.55 -9.50
CA GLY A 9 -0.53 -40.04 -8.98
C GLY A 9 0.17 -38.97 -9.84
N ARG A 10 -0.10 -38.91 -11.15
CA ARG A 10 0.50 -37.89 -12.03
C ARG A 10 -0.25 -36.59 -12.03
N GLN A 11 -1.58 -36.63 -11.96
CA GLN A 11 -2.41 -35.43 -11.87
C GLN A 11 -2.15 -34.65 -10.58
N ASP A 12 -2.05 -35.34 -9.42
CA ASP A 12 -1.74 -34.70 -8.14
C ASP A 12 -0.35 -34.03 -8.10
N VAL A 13 0.65 -34.61 -8.77
CA VAL A 13 2.01 -34.03 -8.85
C VAL A 13 2.05 -32.84 -9.80
N ASP A 14 1.30 -32.86 -10.90
CA ASP A 14 1.23 -31.73 -11.84
C ASP A 14 0.41 -30.59 -11.26
N ASP A 15 -0.67 -30.86 -10.53
CA ASP A 15 -1.44 -29.86 -9.77
C ASP A 15 -0.61 -29.20 -8.66
N ALA A 16 0.22 -29.96 -7.95
CA ALA A 16 1.09 -29.43 -6.91
C ALA A 16 2.20 -28.54 -7.51
N ARG A 17 2.84 -28.96 -8.62
CA ARG A 17 3.86 -28.14 -9.32
C ARG A 17 3.28 -26.86 -9.91
N ALA A 18 2.09 -26.92 -10.47
CA ALA A 18 1.33 -25.81 -10.99
C ALA A 18 1.03 -24.79 -9.88
N THR A 19 0.54 -25.25 -8.74
CA THR A 19 0.28 -24.41 -7.56
C THR A 19 1.55 -23.72 -7.07
N VAL A 20 2.69 -24.43 -7.04
CA VAL A 20 3.99 -23.84 -6.65
C VAL A 20 4.43 -22.76 -7.64
N ALA A 21 4.31 -22.96 -8.95
CA ALA A 21 4.69 -21.96 -9.96
C ALA A 21 3.87 -20.68 -9.84
N ILE A 22 2.56 -20.78 -9.61
CA ILE A 22 1.67 -19.63 -9.37
C ILE A 22 2.09 -18.87 -8.10
N VAL A 23 2.25 -19.61 -6.98
CA VAL A 23 2.59 -19.01 -5.70
C VAL A 23 3.95 -18.31 -5.77
N LEU A 24 4.96 -18.93 -6.40
CA LEU A 24 6.27 -18.31 -6.59
C LEU A 24 6.21 -17.06 -7.49
N SER A 25 5.40 -17.09 -8.56
CA SER A 25 5.23 -15.94 -9.43
C SER A 25 4.52 -14.78 -8.70
N ALA A 26 3.46 -15.08 -7.95
CA ALA A 26 2.75 -14.09 -7.16
C ALA A 26 3.59 -13.54 -6.02
N ALA A 27 4.32 -14.41 -5.28
CA ALA A 27 5.22 -14.00 -4.20
C ALA A 27 6.38 -13.15 -4.73
N GLY A 28 6.96 -13.53 -5.87
CA GLY A 28 8.01 -12.75 -6.52
C GLY A 28 7.55 -11.36 -6.93
N ALA A 29 6.36 -11.25 -7.52
CA ALA A 29 5.76 -9.96 -7.84
C ALA A 29 5.45 -9.16 -6.57
N ALA A 30 4.93 -9.80 -5.52
CA ALA A 30 4.58 -9.16 -4.25
C ALA A 30 5.78 -8.57 -3.48
N LEU A 31 7.04 -8.89 -3.87
CA LEU A 31 8.23 -8.17 -3.39
C LEU A 31 8.18 -6.67 -3.73
N GLY A 32 7.50 -6.28 -4.80
CA GLY A 32 7.22 -4.86 -5.08
C GLY A 32 6.43 -4.19 -3.95
N GLY A 33 5.48 -4.91 -3.33
CA GLY A 33 4.79 -4.44 -2.13
C GLY A 33 5.72 -4.33 -0.91
N LEU A 34 6.61 -5.31 -0.70
CA LEU A 34 7.60 -5.26 0.38
C LEU A 34 8.50 -4.03 0.26
N LEU A 35 8.98 -3.73 -0.95
CA LEU A 35 9.81 -2.54 -1.22
C LEU A 35 9.06 -1.25 -0.94
N PHE A 36 7.79 -1.18 -1.32
CA PHE A 36 6.93 -0.05 -0.97
C PHE A 36 6.85 0.16 0.54
N GLY A 37 6.54 -0.89 1.31
CA GLY A 37 6.47 -0.80 2.77
C GLY A 37 7.81 -0.44 3.40
N PHE A 38 8.90 -1.02 2.90
CA PHE A 38 10.25 -0.74 3.39
C PHE A 38 10.61 0.73 3.18
N ASP A 39 10.43 1.27 1.97
CA ASP A 39 10.76 2.68 1.68
C ASP A 39 9.90 3.65 2.48
N THR A 40 8.64 3.29 2.76
CA THR A 40 7.75 4.08 3.61
C THR A 40 8.32 4.27 5.01
N ALA A 41 8.85 3.22 5.64
CA ALA A 41 9.26 3.29 7.03
C ALA A 41 10.76 3.58 7.23
N VAL A 42 11.61 3.28 6.25
CA VAL A 42 13.07 3.44 6.39
C VAL A 42 13.49 4.89 6.69
N ILE A 43 12.84 5.86 6.07
CA ILE A 43 13.17 7.28 6.28
C ILE A 43 12.94 7.74 7.71
N SER A 44 12.05 7.09 8.46
CA SER A 44 11.72 7.48 9.84
C SER A 44 12.93 7.45 10.77
N GLY A 45 13.83 6.47 10.60
CA GLY A 45 15.06 6.37 11.37
C GLY A 45 16.16 7.37 10.95
N ALA A 46 15.99 8.01 9.80
CA ALA A 46 16.99 8.93 9.26
C ALA A 46 16.63 10.43 9.43
N THR A 47 15.40 10.75 9.83
CA THR A 47 14.88 12.14 9.83
C THR A 47 15.74 13.11 10.59
N GLN A 48 16.18 12.77 11.81
CA GLN A 48 17.04 13.63 12.63
C GLN A 48 18.41 13.82 12.00
N ALA A 49 19.08 12.73 11.59
CA ALA A 49 20.40 12.79 10.96
C ALA A 49 20.39 13.59 9.65
N LEU A 50 19.32 13.50 8.87
CA LEU A 50 19.14 14.31 7.64
C LEU A 50 18.94 15.78 7.98
N GLN A 51 18.16 16.10 9.01
CA GLN A 51 17.93 17.47 9.45
C GLN A 51 19.23 18.13 9.89
N GLU A 52 20.04 17.44 10.68
CA GLU A 52 21.35 17.91 11.14
C GLU A 52 22.36 18.00 9.98
N ARG A 53 22.48 16.95 9.16
CA ARG A 53 23.49 16.84 8.08
C ARG A 53 23.34 17.91 7.01
N PHE A 54 22.09 18.25 6.65
CA PHE A 54 21.79 19.20 5.58
C PHE A 54 21.22 20.53 6.09
N ALA A 55 21.21 20.76 7.41
CA ALA A 55 20.65 21.95 8.06
C ALA A 55 19.22 22.25 7.61
N LEU A 56 18.34 21.21 7.60
CA LEU A 56 17.00 21.33 7.07
C LEU A 56 16.07 22.04 8.06
N THR A 57 15.26 22.95 7.55
CA THR A 57 14.09 23.46 8.27
C THR A 57 12.99 22.38 8.32
N ASP A 58 11.99 22.54 9.18
CA ASP A 58 10.85 21.62 9.24
C ASP A 58 10.14 21.50 7.87
N ALA A 59 10.05 22.60 7.12
CA ALA A 59 9.46 22.60 5.79
C ALA A 59 10.29 21.79 4.78
N SER A 60 11.62 21.93 4.79
CA SER A 60 12.51 21.17 3.90
C SER A 60 12.64 19.72 4.32
N LEU A 61 12.58 19.40 5.62
CA LEU A 61 12.51 18.04 6.12
C LEU A 61 11.20 17.37 5.66
N GLY A 62 10.06 18.03 5.88
CA GLY A 62 8.76 17.54 5.42
C GLY A 62 8.72 17.30 3.91
N PHE A 63 9.28 18.23 3.11
CA PHE A 63 9.41 18.05 1.66
C PHE A 63 10.31 16.86 1.32
N THR A 64 11.41 16.66 2.03
CA THR A 64 12.31 15.52 1.83
C THR A 64 11.59 14.19 2.03
N VAL A 65 10.79 14.09 3.10
CA VAL A 65 9.98 12.88 3.36
C VAL A 65 8.89 12.72 2.31
N ALA A 66 8.17 13.79 1.97
CA ALA A 66 7.08 13.79 0.99
C ALA A 66 7.53 13.59 -0.45
N SER A 67 8.81 13.83 -0.79
CA SER A 67 9.32 13.75 -2.17
C SER A 67 9.08 12.38 -2.82
N ALA A 68 9.20 11.30 -2.04
CA ALA A 68 8.85 9.96 -2.51
C ALA A 68 7.34 9.82 -2.76
N LEU A 69 6.48 10.39 -1.90
CA LEU A 69 5.02 10.35 -2.11
C LEU A 69 4.59 11.17 -3.32
N ILE A 70 5.23 12.30 -3.58
CA ILE A 70 5.01 13.09 -4.81
C ILE A 70 5.39 12.25 -6.03
N GLY A 71 6.53 11.55 -5.99
CA GLY A 71 6.91 10.58 -7.00
C GLY A 71 5.87 9.46 -7.15
N THR A 72 5.33 8.95 -6.04
CA THR A 72 4.30 7.90 -6.04
C THR A 72 3.02 8.34 -6.74
N VAL A 73 2.55 9.58 -6.51
CA VAL A 73 1.41 10.15 -7.26
C VAL A 73 1.66 10.06 -8.77
N LEU A 74 2.79 10.60 -9.22
CA LEU A 74 3.11 10.65 -10.64
C LEU A 74 3.33 9.24 -11.21
N GLY A 75 4.07 8.38 -10.52
CA GLY A 75 4.32 7.00 -10.92
C GLY A 75 3.02 6.21 -11.10
N SER A 76 2.07 6.33 -10.17
CA SER A 76 0.78 5.64 -10.26
C SER A 76 -0.09 6.15 -11.42
N LEU A 77 -0.04 7.44 -11.73
CA LEU A 77 -0.82 8.04 -12.82
C LEU A 77 -0.29 7.65 -14.21
N VAL A 78 1.03 7.56 -14.37
CA VAL A 78 1.63 7.35 -15.70
C VAL A 78 1.83 5.88 -16.06
N THR A 79 1.75 4.94 -15.11
CA THR A 79 2.17 3.55 -15.32
C THR A 79 1.18 2.73 -16.15
N GLY A 80 -0.12 3.04 -16.11
CA GLY A 80 -1.13 2.24 -16.80
C GLY A 80 -0.84 2.05 -18.30
N ALA A 81 -0.72 3.14 -19.03
CA ALA A 81 -0.49 3.09 -20.48
C ALA A 81 0.82 2.38 -20.89
N PRO A 82 1.99 2.62 -20.25
CA PRO A 82 3.19 1.82 -20.51
C PRO A 82 3.02 0.33 -20.15
N ALA A 83 2.33 -0.01 -19.05
CA ALA A 83 2.09 -1.40 -18.68
C ALA A 83 1.22 -2.14 -19.70
N ASP A 84 0.25 -1.45 -20.30
CA ASP A 84 -0.55 -2.00 -21.39
C ASP A 84 0.26 -2.13 -22.68
N ARG A 85 1.11 -1.18 -22.99
CA ARG A 85 1.89 -1.17 -24.24
C ARG A 85 3.08 -2.14 -24.24
N TYR A 86 3.86 -2.17 -23.14
CA TYR A 86 5.15 -2.88 -23.07
C TYR A 86 5.09 -4.19 -22.28
N GLY A 87 3.98 -4.48 -21.63
CA GLY A 87 3.80 -5.65 -20.78
C GLY A 87 4.11 -5.40 -19.32
N ARG A 88 3.58 -6.28 -18.48
CA ARG A 88 3.68 -6.12 -17.01
C ARG A 88 5.11 -6.40 -16.52
N LYS A 89 5.75 -7.43 -17.08
CA LYS A 89 7.13 -7.80 -16.74
C LYS A 89 8.13 -6.69 -17.06
N ALA A 90 8.02 -6.04 -18.23
CA ALA A 90 8.93 -4.97 -18.62
C ALA A 90 8.84 -3.77 -17.65
N ILE A 91 7.62 -3.40 -17.24
CA ILE A 91 7.43 -2.34 -16.24
C ILE A 91 7.96 -2.75 -14.88
N MET A 92 7.72 -3.99 -14.42
CA MET A 92 8.26 -4.49 -13.15
C MET A 92 9.80 -4.50 -13.14
N LEU A 93 10.47 -4.84 -14.25
CA LEU A 93 11.92 -4.74 -14.40
C LEU A 93 12.40 -3.27 -14.30
N SER A 94 11.72 -2.35 -14.98
CA SER A 94 12.05 -0.92 -14.90
C SER A 94 11.89 -0.38 -13.48
N VAL A 95 10.82 -0.79 -12.79
CA VAL A 95 10.56 -0.48 -11.38
C VAL A 95 11.68 -1.02 -10.50
N ALA A 96 12.08 -2.28 -10.67
CA ALA A 96 13.14 -2.89 -9.87
C ALA A 96 14.49 -2.19 -10.05
N ILE A 97 14.85 -1.82 -11.29
CA ILE A 97 16.05 -1.02 -11.58
C ILE A 97 15.96 0.36 -10.90
N ALA A 98 14.82 1.03 -11.02
CA ALA A 98 14.63 2.33 -10.40
C ALA A 98 14.74 2.27 -8.87
N TYR A 99 14.24 1.20 -8.22
CA TYR A 99 14.44 0.98 -6.78
C TYR A 99 15.91 0.81 -6.40
N VAL A 100 16.68 -0.02 -7.13
CA VAL A 100 18.12 -0.21 -6.87
C VAL A 100 18.85 1.11 -7.01
N VAL A 101 18.61 1.85 -8.10
CA VAL A 101 19.25 3.15 -8.36
C VAL A 101 18.87 4.16 -7.29
N SER A 102 17.60 4.22 -6.90
CA SER A 102 17.12 5.11 -5.84
C SER A 102 17.76 4.80 -4.50
N ALA A 103 17.80 3.53 -4.09
CA ALA A 103 18.36 3.11 -2.81
C ALA A 103 19.85 3.47 -2.71
N LEU A 104 20.65 3.09 -3.73
CA LEU A 104 22.08 3.39 -3.78
C LEU A 104 22.32 4.90 -3.89
N GLY A 105 21.57 5.59 -4.76
CA GLY A 105 21.71 7.03 -4.95
C GLY A 105 21.35 7.84 -3.69
N THR A 106 20.30 7.42 -2.96
CA THR A 106 19.93 8.06 -1.69
C THR A 106 21.00 7.83 -0.62
N GLY A 107 21.49 6.57 -0.47
CA GLY A 107 22.54 6.25 0.50
C GLY A 107 23.86 6.94 0.20
N LEU A 108 24.19 7.18 -1.06
CA LEU A 108 25.42 7.85 -1.51
C LEU A 108 25.25 9.38 -1.68
N ALA A 109 24.10 9.95 -1.38
CA ALA A 109 23.83 11.37 -1.60
C ALA A 109 24.80 12.28 -0.84
N GLN A 110 25.41 13.23 -1.55
CA GLN A 110 26.35 14.21 -0.99
C GLN A 110 25.68 15.58 -0.73
N SER A 111 24.55 15.84 -1.38
CA SER A 111 23.78 17.07 -1.26
C SER A 111 22.30 16.80 -1.08
N TRP A 112 21.59 17.75 -0.49
CA TRP A 112 20.14 17.66 -0.31
C TRP A 112 19.37 17.49 -1.63
N PRO A 113 19.64 18.27 -2.72
CA PRO A 113 18.94 18.05 -4.00
C PRO A 113 19.16 16.64 -4.58
N MET A 114 20.38 16.08 -4.43
CA MET A 114 20.67 14.72 -4.86
C MET A 114 19.83 13.70 -4.09
N LEU A 115 19.75 13.84 -2.76
CA LEU A 115 18.92 12.98 -1.91
C LEU A 115 17.45 13.05 -2.32
N VAL A 116 16.89 14.25 -2.46
CA VAL A 116 15.51 14.47 -2.88
C VAL A 116 15.25 13.88 -4.28
N GLY A 117 16.16 14.06 -5.23
CA GLY A 117 16.03 13.51 -6.58
C GLY A 117 15.94 11.97 -6.60
N PHE A 118 16.82 11.29 -5.84
CA PHE A 118 16.74 9.82 -5.74
C PHE A 118 15.54 9.33 -4.93
N ARG A 119 15.11 10.04 -3.89
CA ARG A 119 13.86 9.77 -3.18
C ARG A 119 12.64 9.89 -4.10
N PHE A 120 12.60 10.94 -4.93
CA PHE A 120 11.56 11.11 -5.94
C PHE A 120 11.54 9.97 -6.97
N LEU A 121 12.72 9.53 -7.45
CA LEU A 121 12.86 8.37 -8.34
C LEU A 121 12.33 7.09 -7.68
N GLY A 122 12.66 6.86 -6.41
CA GLY A 122 12.11 5.76 -5.61
C GLY A 122 10.59 5.85 -5.53
N GLY A 123 10.06 7.04 -5.32
CA GLY A 123 8.63 7.30 -5.33
C GLY A 123 7.96 6.95 -6.66
N LEU A 124 8.56 7.33 -7.79
CA LEU A 124 8.05 6.92 -9.11
C LEU A 124 7.97 5.39 -9.23
N ALA A 125 9.00 4.69 -8.73
CA ALA A 125 9.02 3.23 -8.70
C ALA A 125 7.92 2.65 -7.78
N ILE A 126 7.71 3.24 -6.59
CA ILE A 126 6.62 2.87 -5.67
C ILE A 126 5.26 3.01 -6.36
N GLY A 127 5.00 4.17 -6.98
CA GLY A 127 3.75 4.45 -7.67
C GLY A 127 3.50 3.46 -8.81
N ALA A 128 4.52 3.18 -9.61
CA ALA A 128 4.44 2.19 -10.68
C ALA A 128 4.20 0.78 -10.13
N ALA A 129 4.91 0.36 -9.08
CA ALA A 129 4.72 -0.94 -8.43
C ALA A 129 3.31 -1.11 -7.87
N SER A 130 2.75 -0.07 -7.26
CA SER A 130 1.40 -0.09 -6.67
C SER A 130 0.30 -0.38 -7.70
N VAL A 131 0.55 -0.08 -8.97
CA VAL A 131 -0.35 -0.37 -10.09
C VAL A 131 -0.03 -1.71 -10.75
N VAL A 132 1.22 -1.91 -11.19
CA VAL A 132 1.56 -3.06 -12.03
C VAL A 132 1.58 -4.38 -11.26
N THR A 133 2.01 -4.37 -9.99
CA THR A 133 2.17 -5.59 -9.19
C THR A 133 0.84 -6.31 -8.92
N PRO A 134 -0.21 -5.63 -8.38
CA PRO A 134 -1.50 -6.27 -8.17
C PRO A 134 -2.14 -6.74 -9.47
N ILE A 135 -1.99 -5.98 -10.57
CA ILE A 135 -2.48 -6.37 -11.89
C ILE A 135 -1.80 -7.67 -12.33
N TYR A 136 -0.46 -7.72 -12.29
CA TYR A 136 0.29 -8.91 -12.65
C TYR A 136 -0.13 -10.13 -11.81
N ILE A 137 -0.20 -9.98 -10.49
CA ILE A 137 -0.64 -11.06 -9.59
C ILE A 137 -2.04 -11.56 -9.96
N ALA A 138 -2.97 -10.66 -10.25
CA ALA A 138 -4.32 -11.02 -10.65
C ALA A 138 -4.39 -11.75 -11.99
N GLU A 139 -3.51 -11.38 -12.95
CA GLU A 139 -3.47 -11.95 -14.30
C GLU A 139 -2.77 -13.32 -14.38
N VAL A 140 -1.81 -13.60 -13.49
CA VAL A 140 -1.15 -14.91 -13.40
C VAL A 140 -1.88 -15.89 -12.46
N SER A 141 -2.91 -15.44 -11.76
CA SER A 141 -3.62 -16.21 -10.76
C SER A 141 -4.95 -16.75 -11.27
N PRO A 142 -5.22 -18.06 -11.09
CA PRO A 142 -6.54 -18.63 -11.32
C PRO A 142 -7.60 -17.93 -10.45
N ALA A 143 -8.82 -17.84 -10.95
CA ALA A 143 -9.92 -17.13 -10.28
C ALA A 143 -10.13 -17.57 -8.81
N LYS A 144 -9.97 -18.88 -8.53
CA LYS A 144 -10.13 -19.48 -7.18
C LYS A 144 -9.16 -18.90 -6.13
N PHE A 145 -7.92 -18.54 -6.52
CA PHE A 145 -6.87 -18.10 -5.59
C PHE A 145 -6.54 -16.61 -5.72
N ARG A 146 -7.08 -15.92 -6.73
CA ARG A 146 -6.75 -14.53 -7.09
C ARG A 146 -6.82 -13.57 -5.90
N GLY A 147 -7.92 -13.59 -5.15
CA GLY A 147 -8.10 -12.70 -4.00
C GLY A 147 -7.04 -12.91 -2.91
N ARG A 148 -6.70 -14.18 -2.59
CA ARG A 148 -5.67 -14.51 -1.59
C ARG A 148 -4.29 -14.08 -2.04
N LEU A 149 -3.96 -14.28 -3.32
CA LEU A 149 -2.64 -13.93 -3.88
C LEU A 149 -2.48 -12.41 -4.00
N VAL A 150 -3.53 -11.67 -4.35
CA VAL A 150 -3.50 -10.19 -4.31
C VAL A 150 -3.36 -9.68 -2.87
N ALA A 151 -4.00 -10.33 -1.88
CA ALA A 151 -3.83 -9.98 -0.47
C ALA A 151 -2.39 -10.17 0.03
N MET A 152 -1.60 -11.09 -0.56
CA MET A 152 -0.18 -11.22 -0.26
C MET A 152 0.61 -9.93 -0.52
N ASN A 153 0.22 -9.13 -1.52
CA ASN A 153 0.85 -7.84 -1.77
C ASN A 153 0.68 -6.89 -0.58
N GLN A 154 -0.52 -6.83 0.01
CA GLN A 154 -0.77 -6.02 1.22
C GLN A 154 0.02 -6.52 2.43
N LEU A 155 0.11 -7.84 2.61
CA LEU A 155 0.92 -8.42 3.68
C LEU A 155 2.40 -8.08 3.51
N ASN A 156 2.91 -8.11 2.29
CA ASN A 156 4.30 -7.73 2.00
C ASN A 156 4.55 -6.24 2.27
N ILE A 157 3.59 -5.35 2.02
CA ILE A 157 3.73 -3.93 2.38
C ILE A 157 3.95 -3.78 3.90
N VAL A 158 3.10 -4.37 4.72
CA VAL A 158 3.23 -4.24 6.19
C VAL A 158 4.45 -5.00 6.74
N LEU A 159 4.84 -6.10 6.12
CA LEU A 159 6.08 -6.80 6.43
C LEU A 159 7.30 -5.92 6.09
N GLY A 160 7.27 -5.23 4.95
CA GLY A 160 8.30 -4.26 4.57
C GLY A 160 8.46 -3.13 5.59
N ILE A 161 7.36 -2.59 6.10
CA ILE A 161 7.36 -1.59 7.18
C ILE A 161 8.07 -2.12 8.44
N LEU A 162 7.71 -3.33 8.86
CA LEU A 162 8.33 -3.96 10.04
C LEU A 162 9.83 -4.18 9.84
N ILE A 163 10.22 -4.72 8.67
CA ILE A 163 11.64 -4.96 8.34
C ILE A 163 12.42 -3.64 8.30
N ALA A 164 11.82 -2.56 7.80
CA ALA A 164 12.46 -1.24 7.78
C ALA A 164 12.72 -0.70 9.20
N PHE A 165 11.73 -0.77 10.10
CA PHE A 165 11.94 -0.37 11.49
C PHE A 165 13.01 -1.23 12.17
N LEU A 166 12.98 -2.56 11.94
CA LEU A 166 13.99 -3.47 12.49
C LEU A 166 15.39 -3.16 11.94
N SER A 167 15.53 -2.96 10.64
CA SER A 167 16.82 -2.62 10.01
C SER A 167 17.37 -1.27 10.50
N ASN A 168 16.50 -0.26 10.66
CA ASN A 168 16.88 1.03 11.22
C ASN A 168 17.46 0.88 12.63
N TYR A 169 16.77 0.12 13.49
CA TYR A 169 17.25 -0.16 14.84
C TYR A 169 18.60 -0.89 14.81
N MET A 170 18.71 -1.97 14.05
CA MET A 170 19.96 -2.76 13.98
C MET A 170 21.14 -1.94 13.46
N ILE A 171 20.92 -1.10 12.43
CA ILE A 171 21.95 -0.24 11.85
C ILE A 171 22.39 0.82 12.86
N ALA A 172 21.45 1.42 13.61
CA ALA A 172 21.76 2.42 14.63
C ALA A 172 22.57 1.85 15.82
N GLN A 173 22.44 0.54 16.13
CA GLN A 173 23.24 -0.10 17.18
C GLN A 173 24.71 -0.32 16.76
N VAL A 174 25.02 -0.35 15.48
CA VAL A 174 26.35 -0.73 14.95
C VAL A 174 27.10 0.47 14.40
N LEU A 175 26.39 1.45 13.86
CA LEU A 175 27.00 2.58 13.14
C LEU A 175 26.69 3.92 13.82
N PRO A 176 27.65 4.86 13.79
CA PRO A 176 27.43 6.20 14.35
C PRO A 176 26.36 6.96 13.55
N PRO A 177 25.58 7.85 14.20
CA PRO A 177 24.45 8.57 13.60
C PRO A 177 24.77 9.26 12.26
N GLU A 178 26.01 9.81 12.13
CA GLU A 178 26.45 10.55 10.95
C GLU A 178 26.49 9.70 9.68
N THR A 179 26.63 8.38 9.82
CA THR A 179 26.72 7.44 8.70
C THR A 179 25.56 6.45 8.67
N ALA A 180 24.90 6.20 9.79
CA ALA A 180 23.82 5.23 9.92
C ALA A 180 22.69 5.47 8.89
N TRP A 181 22.28 6.73 8.69
CA TRP A 181 21.22 7.07 7.73
C TRP A 181 21.53 6.63 6.30
N ARG A 182 22.82 6.66 5.90
CA ARG A 182 23.25 6.21 4.55
C ARG A 182 23.02 4.73 4.36
N TRP A 183 23.32 3.95 5.39
CA TRP A 183 23.12 2.50 5.39
C TRP A 183 21.65 2.12 5.53
N MET A 184 20.85 2.92 6.28
CA MET A 184 19.39 2.72 6.35
C MET A 184 18.76 2.81 4.97
N PHE A 185 19.12 3.80 4.15
CA PHE A 185 18.66 3.88 2.76
C PHE A 185 19.35 2.85 1.85
N GLY A 186 20.65 2.66 2.01
CA GLY A 186 21.44 1.75 1.17
C GLY A 186 21.01 0.29 1.28
N ILE A 187 20.58 -0.17 2.46
CA ILE A 187 20.13 -1.56 2.69
C ILE A 187 18.90 -1.92 1.82
N VAL A 188 18.09 -0.94 1.40
CA VAL A 188 16.95 -1.11 0.50
C VAL A 188 17.40 -1.71 -0.84
N ALA A 189 18.65 -1.49 -1.25
CA ALA A 189 19.21 -2.08 -2.46
C ALA A 189 19.23 -3.61 -2.42
N LEU A 190 19.33 -4.22 -1.23
CA LEU A 190 19.33 -5.69 -1.09
C LEU A 190 18.00 -6.32 -1.52
N PRO A 191 16.85 -5.99 -0.92
CA PRO A 191 15.55 -6.51 -1.39
C PRO A 191 15.19 -6.00 -2.79
N SER A 192 15.67 -4.82 -3.22
CA SER A 192 15.46 -4.32 -4.59
C SER A 192 16.18 -5.17 -5.63
N THR A 193 17.43 -5.58 -5.35
CA THR A 193 18.20 -6.47 -6.22
C THR A 193 17.56 -7.86 -6.25
N LEU A 194 17.06 -8.36 -5.13
CA LEU A 194 16.29 -9.61 -5.09
C LEU A 194 15.04 -9.51 -5.96
N PHE A 195 14.27 -8.41 -5.86
CA PHE A 195 13.10 -8.18 -6.71
C PHE A 195 13.47 -8.13 -8.19
N LEU A 196 14.57 -7.45 -8.55
CA LEU A 196 15.09 -7.42 -9.92
C LEU A 196 15.42 -8.81 -10.42
N ALA A 197 16.19 -9.59 -9.64
CA ALA A 197 16.59 -10.95 -9.99
C ALA A 197 15.36 -11.86 -10.17
N VAL A 198 14.42 -11.83 -9.23
CA VAL A 198 13.21 -12.66 -9.31
C VAL A 198 12.36 -12.26 -10.51
N THR A 199 12.15 -10.96 -10.73
CA THR A 199 11.34 -10.44 -11.86
C THR A 199 11.91 -10.85 -13.21
N PHE A 200 13.24 -10.99 -13.32
CA PHE A 200 13.87 -11.45 -14.55
C PHE A 200 13.40 -12.86 -14.96
N PHE A 201 13.13 -13.73 -13.99
CA PHE A 201 12.68 -15.11 -14.23
C PHE A 201 11.16 -15.26 -14.30
N LEU A 202 10.38 -14.23 -13.91
CA LEU A 202 8.93 -14.28 -14.02
C LEU A 202 8.47 -14.36 -15.49
N PRO A 203 7.40 -15.10 -15.80
CA PRO A 203 6.78 -15.06 -17.13
C PRO A 203 6.10 -13.70 -17.36
N GLU A 204 5.84 -13.34 -18.62
CA GLU A 204 4.92 -12.23 -18.93
C GLU A 204 3.48 -12.62 -18.60
N SER A 205 2.61 -11.64 -18.40
CA SER A 205 1.19 -11.88 -18.16
C SER A 205 0.53 -12.64 -19.31
N PRO A 206 -0.15 -13.77 -19.04
CA PRO A 206 -0.85 -14.50 -20.08
C PRO A 206 -2.02 -13.69 -20.67
N ARG A 207 -2.68 -12.84 -19.85
CA ARG A 207 -3.72 -11.94 -20.34
C ARG A 207 -3.16 -10.90 -21.31
N TRP A 208 -2.04 -10.28 -20.96
CA TRP A 208 -1.38 -9.32 -21.82
C TRP A 208 -0.95 -9.95 -23.16
N LEU A 209 -0.36 -11.15 -23.11
CA LEU A 209 0.03 -11.89 -24.32
C LEU A 209 -1.16 -12.21 -25.22
N ALA A 210 -2.30 -12.59 -24.64
CA ALA A 210 -3.51 -12.92 -25.42
C ALA A 210 -4.06 -11.68 -26.15
N ILE A 211 -4.08 -10.52 -25.48
CA ILE A 211 -4.59 -9.26 -26.07
C ILE A 211 -3.67 -8.72 -27.18
N HIS A 212 -2.36 -9.05 -27.13
CA HIS A 212 -1.37 -8.63 -28.13
C HIS A 212 -1.08 -9.70 -29.19
N ASP A 213 -2.09 -10.43 -29.61
CA ASP A 213 -2.06 -11.45 -30.70
C ASP A 213 -1.00 -12.55 -30.52
N ASN A 214 -0.63 -12.86 -29.26
CA ASN A 214 0.34 -13.88 -28.95
C ASN A 214 -0.29 -15.08 -28.21
N ARG A 215 -1.41 -15.57 -28.77
CA ARG A 215 -2.24 -16.63 -28.19
C ARG A 215 -1.43 -17.89 -27.85
N ALA A 216 -0.51 -18.30 -28.74
CA ALA A 216 0.32 -19.49 -28.52
C ALA A 216 1.25 -19.34 -27.29
N LYS A 217 1.88 -18.16 -27.11
CA LYS A 217 2.69 -17.89 -25.91
C LYS A 217 1.83 -17.74 -24.66
N ALA A 218 0.64 -17.13 -24.78
CA ALA A 218 -0.29 -17.04 -23.65
C ALA A 218 -0.69 -18.44 -23.15
N ALA A 219 -1.08 -19.34 -24.07
CA ALA A 219 -1.37 -20.74 -23.73
C ALA A 219 -0.18 -21.46 -23.10
N ALA A 220 1.04 -21.27 -23.64
CA ALA A 220 2.25 -21.87 -23.08
C ALA A 220 2.54 -21.38 -21.65
N VAL A 221 2.35 -20.07 -21.37
CA VAL A 221 2.51 -19.51 -20.02
C VAL A 221 1.43 -20.06 -19.08
N MET A 222 0.16 -20.12 -19.51
CA MET A 222 -0.93 -20.69 -18.72
C MET A 222 -0.68 -22.16 -18.38
N ASN A 223 -0.20 -22.96 -19.34
CA ASN A 223 0.21 -24.35 -19.08
C ASN A 223 1.35 -24.43 -18.06
N ARG A 224 2.37 -23.57 -18.17
CA ARG A 224 3.48 -23.51 -17.20
C ARG A 224 3.00 -23.11 -15.80
N LEU A 225 1.99 -22.24 -15.71
CA LEU A 225 1.36 -21.82 -14.47
C LEU A 225 0.29 -22.83 -13.98
N GLY A 226 -0.01 -23.89 -14.76
CA GLY A 226 -0.93 -24.97 -14.38
C GLY A 226 -2.39 -24.57 -14.41
N PHE A 227 -2.80 -23.77 -15.38
CA PHE A 227 -4.20 -23.57 -15.67
C PHE A 227 -4.80 -24.85 -16.26
N LEU A 228 -5.93 -25.31 -15.70
CA LEU A 228 -6.59 -26.56 -16.11
C LEU A 228 -7.16 -26.50 -17.54
N ASP A 229 -7.62 -25.33 -17.97
CA ASP A 229 -8.20 -25.09 -19.29
C ASP A 229 -7.69 -23.78 -19.87
N PRO A 230 -6.45 -23.73 -20.40
CA PRO A 230 -5.87 -22.52 -20.99
C PRO A 230 -6.68 -21.98 -22.16
N GLU A 231 -7.23 -22.84 -23.02
CA GLU A 231 -8.01 -22.41 -24.19
C GLU A 231 -9.34 -21.78 -23.79
N GLY A 232 -10.06 -22.37 -22.82
CA GLY A 232 -11.28 -21.79 -22.28
C GLY A 232 -11.03 -20.45 -21.57
N GLU A 233 -9.89 -20.30 -20.87
CA GLU A 233 -9.52 -19.01 -20.24
C GLU A 233 -9.16 -17.95 -21.29
N LEU A 234 -8.48 -18.32 -22.39
CA LEU A 234 -8.20 -17.41 -23.51
C LEU A 234 -9.48 -16.89 -24.15
N VAL A 235 -10.46 -17.76 -24.39
CA VAL A 235 -11.78 -17.35 -24.93
C VAL A 235 -12.47 -16.36 -23.99
N LYS A 236 -12.42 -16.59 -22.67
CA LYS A 236 -12.99 -15.66 -21.66
C LYS A 236 -12.28 -14.30 -21.68
N ILE A 237 -10.95 -14.28 -21.78
CA ILE A 237 -10.16 -13.04 -21.87
C ILE A 237 -10.55 -12.25 -23.10
N GLU A 238 -10.61 -12.88 -24.27
CA GLU A 238 -10.98 -12.23 -25.53
C GLU A 238 -12.43 -11.69 -25.50
N ALA A 239 -13.35 -12.44 -24.89
CA ALA A 239 -14.74 -12.01 -24.72
C ALA A 239 -14.87 -10.83 -23.75
N ALA A 240 -14.08 -10.82 -22.66
CA ALA A 240 -14.04 -9.70 -21.72
C ALA A 240 -13.50 -8.43 -22.40
N GLU A 241 -12.42 -8.55 -23.19
CA GLU A 241 -11.81 -7.41 -23.90
C GLU A 241 -12.79 -6.76 -24.89
N ARG A 242 -13.52 -7.58 -25.66
CA ARG A 242 -14.56 -7.06 -26.56
C ARG A 242 -15.69 -6.33 -25.85
N ARG A 243 -16.04 -6.78 -24.63
CA ARG A 243 -17.04 -6.13 -23.80
C ARG A 243 -16.53 -4.81 -23.24
N ASP A 244 -15.28 -4.79 -22.73
CA ASP A 244 -14.65 -3.62 -22.13
C ASP A 244 -14.41 -2.52 -23.19
N ALA A 245 -14.09 -2.89 -24.43
CA ALA A 245 -13.99 -1.96 -25.55
C ALA A 245 -15.31 -1.21 -25.81
N GLY A 246 -16.46 -1.85 -25.61
CA GLY A 246 -17.78 -1.22 -25.72
C GLY A 246 -18.12 -0.28 -24.56
N LEU A 247 -17.42 -0.38 -23.43
CA LEU A 247 -17.64 0.46 -22.24
C LEU A 247 -16.62 1.62 -22.09
N ALA A 248 -15.62 1.68 -22.95
CA ALA A 248 -14.50 2.64 -22.87
C ALA A 248 -14.93 4.11 -22.84
N ASP A 249 -16.06 4.44 -23.45
CA ASP A 249 -16.60 5.81 -23.57
C ASP A 249 -17.39 6.28 -22.33
N THR A 250 -17.60 5.43 -21.33
CA THR A 250 -18.38 5.82 -20.13
C THR A 250 -17.58 6.83 -19.28
N ARG A 251 -18.13 8.04 -19.14
CA ARG A 251 -17.49 9.11 -18.36
C ARG A 251 -17.70 8.89 -16.86
N LEU A 252 -16.64 9.09 -16.05
CA LEU A 252 -16.72 9.01 -14.60
C LEU A 252 -17.57 10.16 -14.02
N PHE A 253 -17.31 11.40 -14.49
CA PHE A 253 -17.98 12.59 -13.97
C PHE A 253 -19.33 12.82 -14.66
N GLN A 254 -20.33 12.03 -14.25
CA GLN A 254 -21.73 12.16 -14.66
C GLN A 254 -22.62 12.30 -13.41
N PRO A 255 -23.84 12.89 -13.56
CA PRO A 255 -24.78 13.00 -12.43
C PRO A 255 -25.03 11.68 -11.71
N ALA A 256 -25.11 10.56 -12.45
CA ALA A 256 -25.34 9.22 -11.91
C ALA A 256 -24.19 8.72 -11.00
N HIS A 257 -22.98 9.23 -11.19
CA HIS A 257 -21.80 8.77 -10.43
C HIS A 257 -21.36 9.75 -9.33
N ARG A 258 -22.10 10.86 -9.09
CA ARG A 258 -21.70 11.87 -8.10
C ARG A 258 -21.56 11.31 -6.69
N PHE A 259 -22.45 10.41 -6.29
CA PHE A 259 -22.40 9.82 -4.96
C PHE A 259 -21.22 8.85 -4.80
N PRO A 260 -20.98 7.86 -5.67
CA PRO A 260 -19.76 7.05 -5.65
C PRO A 260 -18.46 7.87 -5.66
N VAL A 261 -18.39 8.90 -6.50
CA VAL A 261 -17.22 9.80 -6.59
C VAL A 261 -17.00 10.51 -5.25
N ALA A 262 -18.06 11.08 -4.65
CA ALA A 262 -17.95 11.74 -3.35
C ALA A 262 -17.52 10.78 -2.24
N CYS A 263 -18.06 9.55 -2.23
CA CYS A 263 -17.69 8.52 -1.27
C CYS A 263 -16.22 8.09 -1.41
N ALA A 264 -15.72 7.91 -2.63
CA ALA A 264 -14.33 7.54 -2.87
C ALA A 264 -13.36 8.63 -2.45
N ILE A 265 -13.66 9.89 -2.75
CA ILE A 265 -12.86 11.04 -2.31
C ILE A 265 -12.90 11.15 -0.77
N ALA A 266 -14.08 11.06 -0.16
CA ALA A 266 -14.24 11.20 1.28
C ALA A 266 -13.45 10.12 2.05
N ILE A 267 -13.58 8.83 1.68
CA ILE A 267 -12.87 7.76 2.36
C ILE A 267 -11.35 7.87 2.17
N ALA A 268 -10.88 8.28 0.99
CA ALA A 268 -9.47 8.50 0.71
C ALA A 268 -8.89 9.67 1.53
N LEU A 269 -9.63 10.77 1.66
CA LEU A 269 -9.24 11.91 2.50
C LEU A 269 -9.24 11.53 3.98
N PHE A 270 -10.29 10.91 4.50
CA PHE A 270 -10.35 10.50 5.91
C PHE A 270 -9.25 9.51 6.27
N ASN A 271 -8.92 8.58 5.36
CA ASN A 271 -7.82 7.66 5.58
C ASN A 271 -6.51 8.43 5.86
N GLN A 272 -6.21 9.48 5.12
CA GLN A 272 -5.00 10.28 5.30
C GLN A 272 -5.12 11.28 6.45
N LEU A 273 -6.29 11.89 6.64
CA LEU A 273 -6.58 12.78 7.78
C LEU A 273 -6.60 12.04 9.13
N SER A 274 -6.50 10.72 9.15
CA SER A 274 -6.19 9.95 10.36
C SER A 274 -4.78 10.22 10.90
N GLY A 275 -3.87 10.73 10.05
CA GLY A 275 -2.47 10.95 10.40
C GLY A 275 -1.59 9.70 10.27
N ILE A 276 -2.07 8.61 9.67
CA ILE A 276 -1.32 7.32 9.59
C ILE A 276 0.08 7.49 9.01
N ASN A 277 0.21 8.24 7.90
CA ASN A 277 1.52 8.44 7.29
C ASN A 277 2.42 9.34 8.16
N ALA A 278 1.87 10.38 8.80
CA ALA A 278 2.62 11.17 9.77
C ALA A 278 3.16 10.31 10.92
N LEU A 279 2.33 9.40 11.44
CA LEU A 279 2.76 8.51 12.52
C LEU A 279 3.84 7.51 12.04
N LEU A 280 3.70 6.90 10.89
CA LEU A 280 4.67 5.91 10.39
C LEU A 280 6.01 6.56 9.99
N TYR A 281 5.97 7.70 9.30
CA TYR A 281 7.19 8.39 8.84
C TYR A 281 7.97 9.08 9.95
N TYR A 282 7.28 9.47 11.05
CA TYR A 282 7.90 10.20 12.15
C TYR A 282 7.79 9.47 13.51
N ALA A 283 7.52 8.14 13.50
CA ALA A 283 7.33 7.35 14.72
C ALA A 283 8.46 7.52 15.74
N PRO A 284 9.77 7.35 15.41
CA PRO A 284 10.83 7.55 16.38
C PRO A 284 10.81 8.97 16.97
N ARG A 285 10.62 10.01 16.14
CA ARG A 285 10.58 11.40 16.59
C ARG A 285 9.43 11.68 17.57
N ILE A 286 8.28 11.05 17.35
CA ILE A 286 7.14 11.16 18.28
C ILE A 286 7.48 10.56 19.65
N PHE A 287 8.17 9.42 19.67
CA PHE A 287 8.61 8.79 20.90
C PHE A 287 9.73 9.57 21.62
N GLU A 288 10.63 10.20 20.86
CA GLU A 288 11.65 11.11 21.42
C GLU A 288 11.01 12.34 22.06
N LEU A 289 9.98 12.94 21.47
CA LEU A 289 9.18 14.02 22.05
C LEU A 289 8.47 13.56 23.34
N ALA A 290 8.18 12.27 23.47
CA ALA A 290 7.64 11.66 24.67
C ALA A 290 8.71 11.38 25.75
N GLY A 291 9.97 11.74 25.52
CA GLY A 291 11.09 11.54 26.43
C GLY A 291 11.82 10.21 26.29
N ALA A 292 11.55 9.44 25.22
CA ALA A 292 12.33 8.24 24.93
C ALA A 292 13.72 8.61 24.39
N GLY A 293 14.77 7.90 24.81
CA GLY A 293 16.05 7.98 24.12
C GLY A 293 15.96 7.39 22.71
N VAL A 294 16.90 7.76 21.84
CA VAL A 294 16.91 7.37 20.41
C VAL A 294 16.75 5.86 20.21
N ASP A 295 17.52 5.04 20.94
CA ASP A 295 17.45 3.57 20.86
C ASP A 295 16.06 3.03 21.26
N SER A 296 15.50 3.60 22.34
CA SER A 296 14.16 3.23 22.80
C SER A 296 13.09 3.65 21.81
N ALA A 297 13.22 4.81 21.17
CA ALA A 297 12.30 5.31 20.16
C ALA A 297 12.29 4.42 18.92
N LEU A 298 13.46 3.99 18.44
CA LEU A 298 13.60 3.04 17.35
C LEU A 298 13.01 1.67 17.70
N LEU A 299 13.24 1.18 18.92
CA LEU A 299 12.67 -0.09 19.41
C LEU A 299 11.14 -0.02 19.49
N GLN A 300 10.58 1.09 19.99
CA GLN A 300 9.14 1.31 20.04
C GLN A 300 8.52 1.34 18.65
N SER A 301 9.25 1.85 17.64
CA SER A 301 8.81 1.83 16.25
C SER A 301 8.70 0.42 15.68
N ILE A 302 9.54 -0.53 16.11
CA ILE A 302 9.37 -1.95 15.77
C ILE A 302 8.04 -2.49 16.32
N ALA A 303 7.66 -2.12 17.54
CA ALA A 303 6.37 -2.51 18.09
C ALA A 303 5.18 -1.96 17.27
N VAL A 304 5.30 -0.73 16.76
CA VAL A 304 4.33 -0.14 15.82
C VAL A 304 4.22 -0.99 14.54
N GLY A 305 5.36 -1.33 13.90
CA GLY A 305 5.39 -2.18 12.70
C GLY A 305 4.83 -3.59 12.96
N GLY A 306 5.18 -4.20 14.09
CA GLY A 306 4.67 -5.52 14.52
C GLY A 306 3.17 -5.51 14.75
N THR A 307 2.66 -4.49 15.42
CA THR A 307 1.22 -4.29 15.62
C THR A 307 0.50 -4.12 14.29
N ASN A 308 1.05 -3.31 13.38
CA ASN A 308 0.48 -3.14 12.04
C ASN A 308 0.38 -4.48 11.30
N LEU A 309 1.44 -5.29 11.31
CA LEU A 309 1.43 -6.62 10.68
C LEU A 309 0.37 -7.54 11.28
N VAL A 310 0.35 -7.70 12.61
CA VAL A 310 -0.58 -8.60 13.30
C VAL A 310 -2.03 -8.22 13.00
N PHE A 311 -2.37 -6.94 13.11
CA PHE A 311 -3.74 -6.48 12.92
C PHE A 311 -4.14 -6.38 11.45
N THR A 312 -3.20 -6.21 10.51
CA THR A 312 -3.48 -6.36 9.07
C THR A 312 -3.79 -7.82 8.71
N VAL A 313 -3.06 -8.79 9.28
CA VAL A 313 -3.40 -10.22 9.12
C VAL A 313 -4.79 -10.51 9.68
N ALA A 314 -5.10 -10.01 10.87
CA ALA A 314 -6.43 -10.16 11.48
C ALA A 314 -7.54 -9.55 10.62
N ALA A 315 -7.29 -8.41 9.99
CA ALA A 315 -8.25 -7.73 9.12
C ALA A 315 -8.74 -8.60 7.96
N LEU A 316 -7.87 -9.46 7.39
CA LEU A 316 -8.23 -10.36 6.30
C LEU A 316 -9.33 -11.37 6.70
N PHE A 317 -9.44 -11.69 7.99
CA PHE A 317 -10.50 -12.59 8.50
C PHE A 317 -11.77 -11.84 8.89
N PHE A 318 -11.64 -10.55 9.23
CA PHE A 318 -12.75 -9.79 9.78
C PHE A 318 -13.54 -9.00 8.73
N ILE A 319 -12.89 -8.56 7.65
CA ILE A 319 -13.49 -7.65 6.66
C ILE A 319 -14.75 -8.24 5.99
N ASP A 320 -14.71 -9.52 5.65
CA ASP A 320 -15.85 -10.21 5.00
C ASP A 320 -16.90 -10.68 6.00
N ARG A 321 -16.54 -10.85 7.28
CA ARG A 321 -17.44 -11.31 8.32
C ARG A 321 -18.29 -10.19 8.91
N PHE A 322 -17.68 -9.02 9.18
CA PHE A 322 -18.34 -7.91 9.87
C PHE A 322 -18.85 -6.82 8.91
N GLY A 323 -18.35 -6.78 7.68
CA GLY A 323 -18.68 -5.72 6.71
C GLY A 323 -17.79 -4.47 6.87
N ARG A 324 -17.92 -3.60 5.89
CA ARG A 324 -17.03 -2.42 5.74
C ARG A 324 -17.40 -1.29 6.70
N ARG A 325 -18.71 -1.01 6.82
CA ARG A 325 -19.24 0.07 7.65
C ARG A 325 -19.03 -0.15 9.16
N PRO A 326 -19.35 -1.32 9.76
CA PRO A 326 -19.10 -1.57 11.18
C PRO A 326 -17.63 -1.51 11.58
N LEU A 327 -16.72 -2.01 10.72
CA LEU A 327 -15.29 -1.93 10.96
C LEU A 327 -14.80 -0.47 10.98
N LEU A 328 -15.28 0.37 10.05
CA LEU A 328 -14.96 1.80 10.04
C LEU A 328 -15.51 2.54 11.25
N ILE A 329 -16.72 2.24 11.71
CA ILE A 329 -17.29 2.82 12.92
C ILE A 329 -16.39 2.53 14.12
N LEU A 330 -16.09 1.23 14.36
CA LEU A 330 -15.25 0.81 15.48
C LEU A 330 -13.86 1.44 15.40
N GLY A 331 -13.24 1.38 14.22
CA GLY A 331 -11.91 1.94 13.99
C GLY A 331 -11.87 3.44 14.22
N SER A 332 -12.87 4.19 13.73
CA SER A 332 -12.94 5.65 13.93
C SER A 332 -13.01 6.04 15.41
N VAL A 333 -13.80 5.30 16.21
CA VAL A 333 -13.90 5.56 17.66
C VAL A 333 -12.57 5.31 18.36
N ILE A 334 -11.96 4.14 18.11
CA ILE A 334 -10.69 3.78 18.78
C ILE A 334 -9.56 4.70 18.33
N CYS A 335 -9.46 4.99 17.01
CA CYS A 335 -8.46 5.94 16.50
C CYS A 335 -8.62 7.33 17.10
N ALA A 336 -9.86 7.85 17.21
CA ALA A 336 -10.11 9.15 17.82
C ALA A 336 -9.66 9.20 19.29
N VAL A 337 -10.06 8.22 20.09
CA VAL A 337 -9.68 8.14 21.51
C VAL A 337 -8.15 8.02 21.66
N ALA A 338 -7.52 7.17 20.88
CA ALA A 338 -6.08 6.96 20.92
C ALA A 338 -5.29 8.22 20.54
N LEU A 339 -5.69 8.91 19.48
CA LEU A 339 -5.04 10.15 19.02
C LEU A 339 -5.25 11.30 20.00
N LEU A 340 -6.45 11.46 20.57
CA LEU A 340 -6.71 12.45 21.59
C LEU A 340 -5.91 12.20 22.86
N LEU A 341 -5.74 10.93 23.26
CA LEU A 341 -4.89 10.53 24.37
C LEU A 341 -3.42 10.89 24.10
N VAL A 342 -2.89 10.55 22.92
CA VAL A 342 -1.50 10.85 22.54
C VAL A 342 -1.28 12.37 22.54
N GLY A 343 -2.18 13.14 21.89
CA GLY A 343 -2.08 14.59 21.84
C GLY A 343 -2.11 15.22 23.24
N TRP A 344 -3.04 14.77 24.09
CA TRP A 344 -3.12 15.24 25.46
C TRP A 344 -1.86 14.94 26.28
N GLN A 345 -1.28 13.75 26.12
CA GLN A 345 -0.05 13.38 26.83
C GLN A 345 1.16 14.22 26.37
N LEU A 346 1.27 14.51 25.08
CA LEU A 346 2.37 15.33 24.56
C LEU A 346 2.32 16.79 25.00
N GLU A 347 1.15 17.31 25.38
CA GLU A 347 0.98 18.67 25.96
C GLU A 347 1.25 18.75 27.45
N ARG A 348 1.50 17.63 28.12
CA ARG A 348 1.81 17.65 29.55
C ARG A 348 3.26 18.07 29.80
N ALA A 349 3.51 18.77 30.91
CA ALA A 349 4.86 19.14 31.34
C ALA A 349 5.80 17.92 31.48
N VAL A 350 5.25 16.76 31.88
CA VAL A 350 5.94 15.47 31.92
C VAL A 350 5.06 14.45 31.19
N PRO A 351 5.35 14.17 29.91
CA PRO A 351 4.62 13.18 29.14
C PRO A 351 4.81 11.77 29.73
N ASN A 352 3.75 10.95 29.69
CA ASN A 352 3.87 9.53 30.05
C ASN A 352 4.14 8.70 28.79
N GLY A 353 5.39 8.29 28.56
CA GLY A 353 5.82 7.53 27.40
C GLY A 353 5.06 6.20 27.22
N THR A 354 4.69 5.51 28.32
CA THR A 354 3.92 4.27 28.24
C THR A 354 2.50 4.51 27.69
N LEU A 355 1.85 5.60 28.11
CA LEU A 355 0.52 5.95 27.58
C LEU A 355 0.59 6.39 26.12
N ILE A 356 1.66 7.08 25.73
CA ILE A 356 1.89 7.48 24.32
C ILE A 356 2.12 6.23 23.47
N LEU A 357 3.00 5.33 23.89
CA LEU A 357 3.20 4.06 23.18
C LEU A 357 1.90 3.26 23.09
N GLY A 358 1.19 3.08 24.20
CA GLY A 358 -0.09 2.36 24.21
C GLY A 358 -1.15 2.99 23.29
N GLY A 359 -1.25 4.32 23.27
CA GLY A 359 -2.11 5.07 22.36
C GLY A 359 -1.72 4.88 20.90
N MET A 360 -0.42 4.97 20.57
CA MET A 360 0.10 4.71 19.22
C MET A 360 -0.21 3.29 18.75
N LEU A 361 0.03 2.28 19.60
CA LEU A 361 -0.26 0.87 19.26
C LEU A 361 -1.76 0.63 19.08
N ALA A 362 -2.59 1.22 19.96
CA ALA A 362 -4.06 1.14 19.83
C ALA A 362 -4.55 1.80 18.53
N PHE A 363 -4.01 2.97 18.18
CA PHE A 363 -4.31 3.64 16.92
C PHE A 363 -3.93 2.75 15.72
N ILE A 364 -2.70 2.23 15.67
CA ILE A 364 -2.22 1.39 14.57
C ILE A 364 -3.06 0.11 14.45
N ALA A 365 -3.37 -0.55 15.56
CA ALA A 365 -4.22 -1.74 15.58
C ALA A 365 -5.61 -1.47 15.01
N ALA A 366 -6.27 -0.41 15.48
CA ALA A 366 -7.59 0.00 15.02
C ALA A 366 -7.58 0.43 13.55
N PHE A 367 -6.56 1.20 13.13
CA PHE A 367 -6.38 1.61 11.75
C PHE A 367 -6.22 0.40 10.81
N ALA A 368 -5.33 -0.54 11.16
CA ALA A 368 -5.03 -1.71 10.33
C ALA A 368 -6.27 -2.61 10.10
N ILE A 369 -7.06 -2.86 11.15
CA ILE A 369 -8.30 -3.66 11.03
C ILE A 369 -9.41 -2.93 10.26
N SER A 370 -9.46 -1.61 10.36
CA SER A 370 -10.56 -0.82 9.78
C SER A 370 -10.13 -0.10 8.51
N GLN A 371 -9.59 1.09 8.62
CA GLN A 371 -9.32 1.96 7.49
C GLN A 371 -8.32 1.38 6.50
N GLY A 372 -7.25 0.76 7.00
CA GLY A 372 -6.21 0.14 6.15
C GLY A 372 -6.75 -0.98 5.27
N ALA A 373 -7.69 -1.77 5.78
CA ALA A 373 -8.32 -2.86 5.03
C ALA A 373 -9.50 -2.38 4.18
N VAL A 374 -10.35 -1.50 4.74
CA VAL A 374 -11.65 -1.14 4.13
C VAL A 374 -11.50 -0.21 2.93
N ILE A 375 -10.54 0.73 2.95
CA ILE A 375 -10.46 1.78 1.92
C ILE A 375 -10.43 1.23 0.49
N TRP A 376 -9.53 0.29 0.21
CA TRP A 376 -9.33 -0.22 -1.15
C TRP A 376 -10.48 -1.09 -1.62
N VAL A 377 -11.04 -1.88 -0.72
CA VAL A 377 -12.20 -2.73 -0.98
C VAL A 377 -13.42 -1.86 -1.27
N PHE A 378 -13.71 -0.88 -0.39
CA PHE A 378 -14.84 0.02 -0.57
C PHE A 378 -14.76 0.84 -1.86
N ILE A 379 -13.59 1.40 -2.19
CA ILE A 379 -13.41 2.15 -3.46
C ILE A 379 -13.66 1.23 -4.66
N SER A 380 -13.29 -0.06 -4.58
CA SER A 380 -13.54 -1.01 -5.68
C SER A 380 -15.00 -1.43 -5.79
N GLU A 381 -15.74 -1.43 -4.68
CA GLU A 381 -17.13 -1.87 -4.61
C GLU A 381 -18.15 -0.75 -4.87
N VAL A 382 -17.81 0.51 -4.57
CA VAL A 382 -18.76 1.63 -4.66
C VAL A 382 -19.06 2.06 -6.10
N PHE A 383 -18.23 1.66 -7.08
CA PHE A 383 -18.42 2.03 -8.48
C PHE A 383 -19.03 0.92 -9.33
N PRO A 384 -19.97 1.26 -10.24
CA PRO A 384 -20.43 0.35 -11.29
C PRO A 384 -19.25 -0.16 -12.15
N SER A 385 -19.39 -1.37 -12.72
CA SER A 385 -18.35 -2.03 -13.48
C SER A 385 -17.79 -1.16 -14.62
N ALA A 386 -18.65 -0.40 -15.32
CA ALA A 386 -18.29 0.47 -16.45
C ALA A 386 -17.29 1.60 -16.11
N VAL A 387 -17.25 2.07 -14.87
CA VAL A 387 -16.38 3.20 -14.45
C VAL A 387 -15.46 2.85 -13.27
N ARG A 388 -15.46 1.59 -12.83
CA ARG A 388 -14.73 1.14 -11.65
C ARG A 388 -13.23 1.44 -11.71
N GLY A 389 -12.57 1.15 -12.84
CA GLY A 389 -11.14 1.45 -13.01
C GLY A 389 -10.84 2.95 -12.88
N LYS A 390 -11.69 3.80 -13.49
CA LYS A 390 -11.58 5.26 -13.40
C LYS A 390 -11.83 5.75 -11.97
N GLY A 391 -12.80 5.14 -11.26
CA GLY A 391 -13.11 5.44 -9.87
C GLY A 391 -12.01 5.05 -8.89
N GLN A 392 -11.39 3.87 -9.09
CA GLN A 392 -10.23 3.44 -8.31
C GLN A 392 -9.02 4.36 -8.53
N ALA A 393 -8.77 4.78 -9.76
CA ALA A 393 -7.71 5.73 -10.07
C ALA A 393 -7.94 7.07 -9.36
N LEU A 394 -9.18 7.59 -9.35
CA LEU A 394 -9.54 8.80 -8.61
C LEU A 394 -9.30 8.65 -7.10
N GLY A 395 -9.78 7.56 -6.50
CA GLY A 395 -9.60 7.29 -5.07
C GLY A 395 -8.13 7.16 -4.70
N SER A 396 -7.35 6.42 -5.48
CA SER A 396 -5.90 6.27 -5.28
C SER A 396 -5.16 7.59 -5.43
N THR A 397 -5.47 8.39 -6.45
CA THR A 397 -4.84 9.71 -6.63
C THR A 397 -5.15 10.64 -5.45
N THR A 398 -6.41 10.69 -5.02
CA THR A 398 -6.82 11.46 -3.84
C THR A 398 -6.05 11.04 -2.59
N HIS A 399 -5.93 9.73 -2.37
CA HIS A 399 -5.18 9.15 -1.26
C HIS A 399 -3.70 9.59 -1.27
N TRP A 400 -3.00 9.42 -2.39
CA TRP A 400 -1.57 9.74 -2.47
C TRP A 400 -1.28 11.23 -2.41
N VAL A 401 -2.13 12.07 -3.01
CA VAL A 401 -2.02 13.54 -2.90
C VAL A 401 -2.19 13.98 -1.46
N ALA A 402 -3.22 13.48 -0.77
CA ALA A 402 -3.43 13.79 0.64
C ALA A 402 -2.30 13.26 1.53
N ALA A 403 -1.77 12.05 1.24
CA ALA A 403 -0.62 11.47 1.93
C ALA A 403 0.62 12.37 1.80
N ALA A 404 0.93 12.83 0.59
CA ALA A 404 2.06 13.73 0.34
C ALA A 404 1.89 15.07 1.09
N ALA A 405 0.70 15.67 1.03
CA ALA A 405 0.41 16.93 1.70
C ALA A 405 0.54 16.82 3.23
N ILE A 406 -0.08 15.82 3.84
CA ILE A 406 -0.02 15.62 5.29
C ILE A 406 1.40 15.31 5.75
N THR A 407 2.12 14.46 5.03
CA THR A 407 3.51 14.12 5.35
C THR A 407 4.43 15.33 5.25
N TRP A 408 4.24 16.20 4.26
CA TRP A 408 4.99 17.45 4.12
C TRP A 408 4.69 18.46 5.23
N LEU A 409 3.38 18.65 5.51
CA LEU A 409 2.94 19.65 6.47
C LEU A 409 3.17 19.23 7.93
N PHE A 410 3.25 17.94 8.21
CA PHE A 410 3.30 17.43 9.58
C PHE A 410 4.44 18.02 10.42
N PRO A 411 5.73 18.06 10.00
CA PRO A 411 6.78 18.68 10.82
C PRO A 411 6.53 20.15 11.09
N ILE A 412 6.04 20.89 10.08
CA ILE A 412 5.73 22.33 10.20
C ILE A 412 4.63 22.57 11.24
N VAL A 413 3.55 21.79 11.16
CA VAL A 413 2.42 21.93 12.07
C VAL A 413 2.79 21.42 13.46
N ALA A 414 3.47 20.27 13.56
CA ALA A 414 3.87 19.69 14.83
C ALA A 414 4.83 20.61 15.62
N SER A 415 5.75 21.31 14.95
CA SER A 415 6.61 22.28 15.61
C SER A 415 5.87 23.54 16.07
N ALA A 416 4.80 23.92 15.37
CA ALA A 416 4.02 25.12 15.70
C ALA A 416 2.97 24.90 16.82
N VAL A 417 2.32 23.70 16.84
CA VAL A 417 1.19 23.44 17.74
C VAL A 417 1.37 22.22 18.65
N GLY A 418 2.55 21.57 18.63
CA GLY A 418 2.85 20.45 19.53
C GLY A 418 1.87 19.26 19.34
N GLY A 419 1.41 18.73 20.47
CA GLY A 419 0.46 17.60 20.54
C GLY A 419 -0.92 17.90 19.98
N TRP A 420 -1.31 19.17 19.80
CA TRP A 420 -2.60 19.53 19.21
C TRP A 420 -2.79 19.01 17.78
N VAL A 421 -1.72 18.72 17.05
CA VAL A 421 -1.81 18.06 15.73
C VAL A 421 -2.49 16.69 15.82
N PHE A 422 -2.26 15.95 16.89
CA PHE A 422 -2.93 14.66 17.13
C PHE A 422 -4.41 14.85 17.52
N ALA A 423 -4.72 15.92 18.23
CA ALA A 423 -6.11 16.29 18.52
C ALA A 423 -6.88 16.63 17.23
N PHE A 424 -6.22 17.30 16.27
CA PHE A 424 -6.81 17.53 14.94
C PHE A 424 -7.10 16.20 14.22
N PHE A 425 -6.15 15.26 14.17
CA PHE A 425 -6.38 13.95 13.57
C PHE A 425 -7.49 13.17 14.30
N GLY A 426 -7.55 13.25 15.63
CA GLY A 426 -8.64 12.68 16.44
C GLY A 426 -10.01 13.28 16.07
N ALA A 427 -10.09 14.60 15.91
CA ALA A 427 -11.31 15.27 15.46
C ALA A 427 -11.75 14.85 14.05
N MET A 428 -10.78 14.63 13.13
CA MET A 428 -11.06 14.08 11.80
C MET A 428 -11.61 12.65 11.87
N MET A 429 -11.16 11.83 12.83
CA MET A 429 -11.73 10.49 13.05
C MET A 429 -13.16 10.55 13.59
N LEU A 430 -13.49 11.51 14.44
CA LEU A 430 -14.87 11.75 14.87
C LEU A 430 -15.75 12.26 13.70
N LEU A 431 -15.22 13.11 12.84
CA LEU A 431 -15.92 13.53 11.63
C LEU A 431 -16.15 12.36 10.67
N GLN A 432 -15.15 11.49 10.51
CA GLN A 432 -15.29 10.24 9.75
C GLN A 432 -16.38 9.34 10.35
N LEU A 433 -16.43 9.20 11.68
CA LEU A 433 -17.48 8.43 12.36
C LEU A 433 -18.87 8.95 11.99
N VAL A 434 -19.08 10.28 12.05
CA VAL A 434 -20.36 10.91 11.66
C VAL A 434 -20.66 10.64 10.18
N TRP A 435 -19.67 10.78 9.29
CA TRP A 435 -19.83 10.49 7.87
C TRP A 435 -20.19 9.03 7.62
N THR A 436 -19.50 8.10 8.29
CA THR A 436 -19.76 6.66 8.16
C THR A 436 -21.18 6.30 8.64
N LEU A 437 -21.64 6.92 9.75
CA LEU A 437 -22.98 6.66 10.30
C LEU A 437 -24.10 7.21 9.41
N ARG A 438 -23.87 8.35 8.73
CA ARG A 438 -24.96 9.07 8.03
C ARG A 438 -24.92 8.90 6.50
N VAL A 439 -23.73 8.69 5.92
CA VAL A 439 -23.54 8.77 4.47
C VAL A 439 -23.05 7.46 3.86
N MET A 440 -22.09 6.77 4.51
CA MET A 440 -21.45 5.61 3.92
C MET A 440 -22.42 4.44 3.79
N PRO A 441 -22.64 3.88 2.59
CA PRO A 441 -23.40 2.65 2.41
C PRO A 441 -22.59 1.43 2.88
N GLU A 442 -23.28 0.36 3.31
CA GLU A 442 -22.64 -0.94 3.44
C GLU A 442 -22.58 -1.60 2.06
N THR A 443 -21.38 -2.12 1.73
CA THR A 443 -21.14 -2.76 0.43
C THR A 443 -20.99 -4.28 0.52
N ASN A 444 -20.88 -4.82 1.74
CA ASN A 444 -20.72 -6.25 1.95
C ASN A 444 -21.96 -7.03 1.52
N GLY A 445 -21.80 -8.03 0.64
CA GLY A 445 -22.89 -8.89 0.20
C GLY A 445 -23.89 -8.25 -0.77
N VAL A 446 -23.65 -7.01 -1.21
CA VAL A 446 -24.48 -6.34 -2.22
C VAL A 446 -23.88 -6.60 -3.61
N SER A 447 -24.73 -7.06 -4.58
CA SER A 447 -24.25 -7.20 -5.95
C SER A 447 -23.92 -5.81 -6.52
N LEU A 448 -22.85 -5.73 -7.31
CA LEU A 448 -22.38 -4.46 -7.91
C LEU A 448 -23.41 -3.84 -8.87
N GLU A 449 -24.36 -4.63 -9.34
CA GLU A 449 -25.43 -4.27 -10.26
C GLU A 449 -26.67 -3.73 -9.48
N ASP A 450 -26.86 -4.17 -8.24
CA ASP A 450 -27.99 -3.80 -7.37
C ASP A 450 -27.70 -2.58 -6.48
N MET A 451 -26.49 -2.00 -6.55
CA MET A 451 -26.18 -0.77 -5.81
C MET A 451 -26.93 0.43 -6.40
N ASN A 452 -28.20 0.53 -6.10
CA ASN A 452 -28.98 1.77 -6.28
C ASN A 452 -28.48 2.79 -5.26
N LEU A 453 -27.40 3.50 -5.62
CA LEU A 453 -26.73 4.51 -4.79
C LEU A 453 -27.45 5.87 -4.90
N GLY A 454 -28.78 5.86 -4.70
CA GLY A 454 -29.50 7.08 -4.36
C GLY A 454 -29.38 7.35 -2.85
N PRO A 455 -29.36 8.60 -2.39
CA PRO A 455 -29.39 8.90 -0.97
C PRO A 455 -30.64 8.26 -0.38
N LYS A 456 -30.47 7.24 0.49
CA LYS A 456 -31.56 6.84 1.38
C LYS A 456 -31.73 7.99 2.35
N VAL A 457 -32.63 8.91 2.01
CA VAL A 457 -33.15 9.88 2.95
C VAL A 457 -33.87 9.06 4.01
N ALA A 458 -33.26 8.99 5.21
CA ALA A 458 -33.90 8.43 6.40
C ALA A 458 -34.77 9.51 7.06
#